data_18afe281715e7d7eb106c0f1d9739c91
#
_entry.id   18afe281715e7d7eb106c0f1d9739c91
#
_cell.length_a   1.000
_cell.length_b   1.000
_cell.length_c   1.000
_cell.angle_alpha   90.00
_cell.angle_beta   90.00
_cell.angle_gamma   90.00
#
_symmetry.space_group_name_H-M   'P 1'
#
loop_
_entity.id
_entity.type
_entity.pdbx_description
1 polymer ?
#
loop_
_entity_poly.entity_id
_entity_poly.type
_entity_poly.pdbx_seq_one_letter_code
_entity_poly.pdbx_strand_id
1 'polypeptide(L)'
;MTLSTQPDNKCNICPRRCNIDRTHNKGYCLMNDKIMAARAALHMWEEPCISGERGSGAIFFSGCTLRCVFCQNHDIASAKVGKELSVDELSDVMLRLQDNKADNINLVTPTHFTIPIIKAIEKARNKGLRIPVVYNTSAYENVETLRMLDGIVDVYLPDFKYMDSRLSQQYSYAADYTCLLYTSDAADD
;
A
#
# COMPACT_ATOMS: atom_id res chain seq x y z
N MET A 1 9.63 18.16 -9.50
CA MET A 1 10.66 17.12 -9.33
C MET A 1 10.30 15.96 -10.22
N THR A 2 11.13 15.62 -11.19
CA THR A 2 10.92 14.48 -12.10
C THR A 2 11.09 13.21 -11.27
N LEU A 3 10.01 12.40 -11.15
CA LEU A 3 10.09 11.04 -10.63
C LEU A 3 11.18 10.29 -11.40
N SER A 4 12.33 10.07 -10.78
CA SER A 4 13.43 9.34 -11.37
C SER A 4 12.94 7.90 -11.60
N THR A 5 12.63 7.57 -12.83
CA THR A 5 12.57 6.18 -13.27
C THR A 5 13.93 5.57 -12.97
N GLN A 6 13.97 4.54 -12.13
CA GLN A 6 15.21 3.83 -11.84
C GLN A 6 15.82 3.38 -13.17
N PRO A 7 17.08 3.64 -13.44
CA PRO A 7 17.69 3.42 -14.77
C PRO A 7 17.71 1.96 -15.23
N ASP A 8 17.38 1.00 -14.38
CA ASP A 8 17.52 -0.43 -14.66
C ASP A 8 16.20 -1.24 -14.63
N ASN A 9 15.01 -0.63 -14.56
CA ASN A 9 13.70 -1.31 -14.46
C ASN A 9 13.59 -2.36 -13.32
N LYS A 10 14.51 -2.34 -12.36
CA LYS A 10 14.62 -3.33 -11.30
C LYS A 10 13.83 -2.92 -10.06
N CYS A 11 12.94 -3.79 -9.60
CA CYS A 11 12.06 -3.55 -8.46
C CYS A 11 12.81 -3.48 -7.13
N ASN A 12 12.85 -2.29 -6.51
CA ASN A 12 13.40 -2.02 -5.19
C ASN A 12 12.44 -1.18 -4.32
N ILE A 13 11.14 -1.24 -4.61
CA ILE A 13 10.11 -0.41 -3.98
C ILE A 13 9.87 -0.74 -2.49
N CYS A 14 10.23 -1.95 -2.06
CA CYS A 14 10.07 -2.41 -0.69
C CYS A 14 11.33 -3.15 -0.22
N PRO A 15 11.46 -3.45 1.09
CA PRO A 15 12.65 -4.12 1.65
C PRO A 15 12.95 -5.49 1.04
N ARG A 16 12.01 -6.12 0.35
CA ARG A 16 12.27 -7.38 -0.38
C ARG A 16 13.30 -7.23 -1.49
N ARG A 17 13.48 -6.02 -2.03
CA ARG A 17 14.49 -5.69 -3.06
C ARG A 17 14.64 -6.81 -4.09
N CYS A 18 13.51 -7.21 -4.71
CA CYS A 18 13.45 -8.37 -5.62
C CYS A 18 14.37 -8.22 -6.83
N ASN A 19 14.76 -6.99 -7.18
CA ASN A 19 15.71 -6.68 -8.25
C ASN A 19 15.33 -7.30 -9.61
N ILE A 20 14.04 -7.41 -9.89
CA ILE A 20 13.45 -7.96 -11.11
C ILE A 20 12.77 -6.87 -11.94
N ASP A 21 12.64 -7.12 -13.24
CA ASP A 21 11.74 -6.35 -14.10
C ASP A 21 10.30 -6.80 -13.89
N ARG A 22 9.49 -5.95 -13.27
CA ARG A 22 8.08 -6.24 -12.96
C ARG A 22 7.16 -6.12 -14.17
N THR A 23 7.60 -5.60 -15.29
CA THR A 23 6.79 -5.59 -16.52
C THR A 23 6.56 -7.00 -17.05
N HIS A 24 7.52 -7.91 -16.79
CA HIS A 24 7.48 -9.30 -17.25
C HIS A 24 7.42 -10.33 -16.11
N ASN A 25 7.78 -9.96 -14.90
CA ASN A 25 7.93 -10.87 -13.77
C ASN A 25 7.11 -10.41 -12.56
N LYS A 26 6.82 -11.34 -11.65
CA LYS A 26 6.19 -11.06 -10.37
C LYS A 26 7.23 -11.05 -9.27
N GLY A 27 7.17 -10.04 -8.38
CA GLY A 27 8.01 -9.96 -7.20
C GLY A 27 7.60 -10.94 -6.09
N TYR A 28 8.27 -10.86 -4.94
CA TYR A 28 7.88 -11.59 -3.73
C TYR A 28 6.41 -11.33 -3.35
N CYS A 29 5.92 -10.12 -3.59
CA CYS A 29 4.52 -9.73 -3.38
C CYS A 29 3.52 -10.47 -4.30
N LEU A 30 3.98 -11.32 -5.23
CA LEU A 30 3.22 -12.03 -6.25
C LEU A 30 2.60 -11.14 -7.33
N MET A 31 2.99 -9.86 -7.38
CA MET A 31 2.48 -8.87 -8.33
C MET A 31 3.55 -8.41 -9.32
N ASN A 32 3.09 -8.10 -10.53
CA ASN A 32 3.82 -7.33 -11.54
C ASN A 32 3.61 -5.82 -11.33
N ASP A 33 3.85 -4.99 -12.33
CA ASP A 33 3.69 -3.53 -12.29
C ASP A 33 2.24 -3.04 -12.41
N LYS A 34 1.30 -3.93 -12.80
CA LYS A 34 -0.11 -3.60 -12.99
C LYS A 34 -0.86 -3.60 -11.67
N ILE A 35 -1.60 -2.52 -11.41
CA ILE A 35 -2.41 -2.40 -10.18
C ILE A 35 -3.45 -3.51 -10.17
N MET A 36 -3.54 -4.22 -9.06
CA MET A 36 -4.60 -5.20 -8.84
C MET A 36 -5.28 -4.93 -7.50
N ALA A 37 -6.59 -4.70 -7.51
CA ALA A 37 -7.40 -4.49 -6.31
C ALA A 37 -8.42 -5.63 -6.15
N ALA A 38 -8.48 -6.18 -4.95
CA ALA A 38 -9.40 -7.26 -4.60
C ALA A 38 -10.78 -6.75 -4.19
N ARG A 39 -10.82 -5.56 -3.56
CA ARG A 39 -12.05 -4.97 -3.04
C ARG A 39 -11.91 -3.45 -2.98
N ALA A 40 -13.01 -2.75 -3.25
CA ALA A 40 -13.16 -1.33 -2.97
C ALA A 40 -14.58 -1.08 -2.45
N ALA A 41 -14.72 -0.68 -1.18
CA ALA A 41 -16.01 -0.49 -0.53
C ALA A 41 -15.88 0.35 0.74
N LEU A 42 -17.01 0.87 1.24
CA LEU A 42 -17.08 1.42 2.58
C LEU A 42 -16.81 0.31 3.61
N HIS A 43 -15.94 0.61 4.58
CA HIS A 43 -15.59 -0.28 5.67
C HIS A 43 -15.79 0.43 7.00
N MET A 44 -16.69 -0.13 7.84
CA MET A 44 -17.12 0.52 9.08
C MET A 44 -16.28 0.09 10.30
N TRP A 45 -15.38 -0.86 10.12
CA TRP A 45 -14.64 -1.52 11.22
C TRP A 45 -13.13 -1.31 11.14
N GLU A 46 -12.70 -0.18 10.54
CA GLU A 46 -11.33 0.30 10.69
C GLU A 46 -11.16 0.94 12.07
N GLU A 47 -9.96 1.40 12.39
CA GLU A 47 -9.69 2.13 13.62
C GLU A 47 -10.71 3.28 13.80
N PRO A 48 -11.23 3.53 15.02
CA PRO A 48 -12.27 4.54 15.25
C PRO A 48 -11.92 5.92 14.71
N CYS A 49 -10.64 6.31 14.78
CA CYS A 49 -10.16 7.59 14.25
C CYS A 49 -10.15 7.66 12.71
N ILE A 50 -10.20 6.51 12.02
CA ILE A 50 -10.22 6.41 10.54
C ILE A 50 -11.65 6.15 10.03
N SER A 51 -12.42 5.30 10.73
CA SER A 51 -13.78 4.93 10.29
C SER A 51 -14.77 6.07 10.34
N GLY A 52 -14.63 7.00 11.29
CA GLY A 52 -15.59 8.06 11.50
C GLY A 52 -17.03 7.54 11.69
N GLU A 53 -18.02 8.32 11.23
CA GLU A 53 -19.44 7.92 11.30
C GLU A 53 -19.92 7.22 10.02
N ARG A 54 -19.27 7.46 8.88
CA ARG A 54 -19.73 6.99 7.56
C ARG A 54 -18.88 5.86 7.00
N GLY A 55 -17.78 5.56 7.66
CA GLY A 55 -16.85 4.51 7.28
C GLY A 55 -15.71 4.98 6.38
N SER A 56 -14.67 4.20 6.38
CA SER A 56 -13.49 4.37 5.55
C SER A 56 -13.72 3.82 4.14
N GLY A 57 -13.33 4.54 3.11
CA GLY A 57 -13.35 4.08 1.72
C GLY A 57 -12.17 3.15 1.45
N ALA A 58 -12.25 1.90 1.91
CA ALA A 58 -11.14 0.97 1.86
C ALA A 58 -10.95 0.35 0.47
N ILE A 59 -9.71 0.41 -0.03
CA ILE A 59 -9.25 -0.23 -1.27
C ILE A 59 -8.20 -1.26 -0.89
N PHE A 60 -8.53 -2.54 -0.97
CA PHE A 60 -7.64 -3.66 -0.68
C PHE A 60 -6.86 -4.06 -1.94
N PHE A 61 -5.55 -3.88 -1.93
CA PHE A 61 -4.68 -4.29 -3.02
C PHE A 61 -4.29 -5.76 -2.91
N SER A 62 -4.27 -6.46 -4.04
CA SER A 62 -3.88 -7.87 -4.10
C SER A 62 -2.37 -8.03 -4.01
N GLY A 63 -1.94 -9.13 -3.40
CA GLY A 63 -0.53 -9.37 -3.10
C GLY A 63 -0.10 -8.68 -1.81
N CYS A 64 1.08 -9.04 -1.28
CA CYS A 64 1.60 -8.43 -0.07
C CYS A 64 3.12 -8.59 0.02
N THR A 65 3.81 -7.53 0.44
CA THR A 65 5.27 -7.54 0.61
C THR A 65 5.71 -8.36 1.84
N LEU A 66 4.84 -8.51 2.84
CA LEU A 66 5.14 -9.25 4.08
C LEU A 66 4.65 -10.71 4.04
N ARG A 67 3.41 -10.98 3.56
CA ARG A 67 2.83 -12.32 3.40
C ARG A 67 2.87 -13.17 4.67
N CYS A 68 2.38 -12.62 5.79
CA CYS A 68 2.32 -13.33 7.07
C CYS A 68 1.47 -14.61 6.95
N VAL A 69 1.94 -15.72 7.53
CA VAL A 69 1.24 -17.03 7.48
C VAL A 69 -0.11 -17.01 8.19
N PHE A 70 -0.31 -16.09 9.13
CA PHE A 70 -1.56 -15.90 9.89
C PHE A 70 -2.46 -14.80 9.34
N CYS A 71 -2.22 -14.33 8.10
CA CYS A 71 -2.96 -13.20 7.53
C CYS A 71 -4.46 -13.53 7.43
N GLN A 72 -5.32 -12.73 8.07
CA GLN A 72 -6.78 -12.86 7.95
C GLN A 72 -7.29 -12.62 6.52
N ASN A 73 -6.54 -11.82 5.73
CA ASN A 73 -6.80 -11.55 4.32
C ASN A 73 -5.94 -12.43 3.40
N HIS A 74 -5.77 -13.72 3.75
CA HIS A 74 -4.83 -14.62 3.07
C HIS A 74 -5.03 -14.68 1.55
N ASP A 75 -6.27 -14.76 1.07
CA ASP A 75 -6.54 -14.88 -0.37
C ASP A 75 -6.19 -13.60 -1.15
N ILE A 76 -6.34 -12.44 -0.51
CA ILE A 76 -5.89 -11.16 -1.05
C ILE A 76 -4.35 -11.11 -1.05
N ALA A 77 -3.74 -11.40 0.10
CA ALA A 77 -2.28 -11.36 0.27
C ALA A 77 -1.54 -12.38 -0.61
N SER A 78 -2.17 -13.51 -0.93
CA SER A 78 -1.65 -14.53 -1.85
C SER A 78 -2.01 -14.30 -3.32
N ALA A 79 -2.58 -13.14 -3.65
CA ALA A 79 -2.95 -12.74 -5.02
C ALA A 79 -3.91 -13.71 -5.74
N LYS A 80 -4.75 -14.44 -4.99
CA LYS A 80 -5.76 -15.34 -5.56
C LYS A 80 -6.99 -14.61 -6.08
N VAL A 81 -7.24 -13.40 -5.57
CA VAL A 81 -8.40 -12.57 -5.90
C VAL A 81 -7.95 -11.17 -6.29
N GLY A 82 -8.70 -10.54 -7.17
CA GLY A 82 -8.46 -9.17 -7.60
C GLY A 82 -8.79 -8.95 -9.06
N LYS A 83 -8.98 -7.67 -9.40
CA LYS A 83 -9.16 -7.19 -10.77
C LYS A 83 -8.04 -6.20 -11.08
N GLU A 84 -7.46 -6.31 -12.28
CA GLU A 84 -6.52 -5.33 -12.79
C GLU A 84 -7.23 -3.99 -13.01
N LEU A 85 -6.57 -2.91 -12.59
CA LEU A 85 -7.03 -1.53 -12.76
C LEU A 85 -5.94 -0.71 -13.41
N SER A 86 -6.34 0.15 -14.34
CA SER A 86 -5.51 1.25 -14.80
C SER A 86 -5.43 2.36 -13.72
N VAL A 87 -4.50 3.29 -13.88
CA VAL A 87 -4.39 4.49 -13.04
C VAL A 87 -5.69 5.30 -13.10
N ASP A 88 -6.35 5.36 -14.26
CA ASP A 88 -7.62 6.07 -14.44
C ASP A 88 -8.75 5.40 -13.65
N GLU A 89 -8.89 4.09 -13.79
CA GLU A 89 -9.90 3.33 -13.07
C GLU A 89 -9.72 3.41 -11.56
N LEU A 90 -8.47 3.38 -11.06
CA LEU A 90 -8.21 3.55 -9.64
C LEU A 90 -8.58 4.96 -9.17
N SER A 91 -8.26 6.00 -9.95
CA SER A 91 -8.71 7.37 -9.68
C SER A 91 -10.23 7.48 -9.60
N ASP A 92 -10.95 6.84 -10.52
CA ASP A 92 -12.41 6.85 -10.55
C ASP A 92 -13.02 6.03 -9.40
N VAL A 93 -12.34 4.96 -8.93
CA VAL A 93 -12.73 4.22 -7.71
C VAL A 93 -12.67 5.14 -6.48
N MET A 94 -11.59 5.92 -6.32
CA MET A 94 -11.45 6.87 -5.21
C MET A 94 -12.57 7.92 -5.21
N LEU A 95 -12.89 8.48 -6.37
CA LEU A 95 -13.96 9.46 -6.51
C LEU A 95 -15.33 8.86 -6.18
N ARG A 96 -15.64 7.65 -6.65
CA ARG A 96 -16.87 6.94 -6.29
C ARG A 96 -16.99 6.68 -4.79
N LEU A 97 -15.89 6.34 -4.10
CA LEU A 97 -15.92 6.18 -2.65
C LEU A 97 -16.22 7.51 -1.95
N GLN A 98 -15.64 8.62 -2.41
CA GLN A 98 -15.97 9.96 -1.92
C GLN A 98 -17.45 10.30 -2.16
N ASP A 99 -17.98 10.04 -3.35
CA ASP A 99 -19.38 10.29 -3.69
C ASP A 99 -20.33 9.45 -2.81
N ASN A 100 -19.90 8.23 -2.43
CA ASN A 100 -20.58 7.37 -1.47
C ASN A 100 -20.37 7.80 -0.01
N LYS A 101 -19.82 9.01 0.20
CA LYS A 101 -19.66 9.64 1.52
C LYS A 101 -18.64 8.96 2.45
N ALA A 102 -17.64 8.29 1.89
CA ALA A 102 -16.49 7.83 2.69
C ALA A 102 -15.83 9.00 3.42
N ASP A 103 -15.37 8.78 4.64
CA ASP A 103 -14.66 9.80 5.43
C ASP A 103 -13.20 9.98 4.98
N ASN A 104 -12.62 8.97 4.35
CA ASN A 104 -11.29 8.98 3.74
C ASN A 104 -11.17 7.93 2.63
N ILE A 105 -10.05 7.92 1.92
CA ILE A 105 -9.61 6.81 1.06
C ILE A 105 -8.54 6.03 1.81
N ASN A 106 -8.84 4.81 2.22
CA ASN A 106 -7.91 3.93 2.92
C ASN A 106 -7.29 2.91 1.96
N LEU A 107 -6.01 3.06 1.70
CA LEU A 107 -5.21 2.20 0.81
C LEU A 107 -4.62 1.06 1.63
N VAL A 108 -5.23 -0.13 1.56
CA VAL A 108 -4.81 -1.28 2.35
C VAL A 108 -3.77 -2.11 1.60
N THR A 109 -2.58 -2.26 2.19
CA THR A 109 -1.41 -2.97 1.62
C THR A 109 -0.95 -2.38 0.27
N PRO A 110 -0.70 -1.05 0.17
CA PRO A 110 -0.43 -0.37 -1.09
C PRO A 110 1.04 -0.43 -1.56
N THR A 111 1.97 -0.82 -0.70
CA THR A 111 3.43 -0.69 -0.83
C THR A 111 3.97 -1.02 -2.23
N HIS A 112 3.59 -2.16 -2.76
CA HIS A 112 4.13 -2.67 -4.03
C HIS A 112 3.54 -1.99 -5.27
N PHE A 113 2.54 -1.13 -5.08
CA PHE A 113 1.91 -0.29 -6.11
C PHE A 113 2.10 1.21 -5.87
N THR A 114 3.01 1.63 -4.99
CA THR A 114 3.21 3.04 -4.60
C THR A 114 3.29 3.97 -5.80
N ILE A 115 4.11 3.67 -6.81
CA ILE A 115 4.29 4.54 -7.98
C ILE A 115 2.99 4.77 -8.77
N PRO A 116 2.26 3.74 -9.22
CA PRO A 116 0.99 3.97 -9.93
C PRO A 116 -0.12 4.50 -9.01
N ILE A 117 -0.09 4.24 -7.70
CA ILE A 117 -1.02 4.82 -6.72
C ILE A 117 -0.83 6.33 -6.61
N ILE A 118 0.40 6.83 -6.52
CA ILE A 118 0.69 8.27 -6.52
C ILE A 118 0.03 8.94 -7.73
N LYS A 119 0.23 8.40 -8.93
CA LYS A 119 -0.37 8.92 -10.16
C LYS A 119 -1.90 8.92 -10.11
N ALA A 120 -2.50 7.89 -9.50
CA ALA A 120 -3.95 7.79 -9.37
C ALA A 120 -4.51 8.82 -8.38
N ILE A 121 -3.82 9.05 -7.25
CA ILE A 121 -4.19 10.07 -6.25
C ILE A 121 -4.11 11.47 -6.86
N GLU A 122 -3.00 11.80 -7.51
CA GLU A 122 -2.82 13.10 -8.20
C GLU A 122 -3.95 13.34 -9.20
N LYS A 123 -4.28 12.31 -10.00
CA LYS A 123 -5.35 12.37 -10.99
C LYS A 123 -6.72 12.53 -10.34
N ALA A 124 -6.99 11.81 -9.25
CA ALA A 124 -8.22 11.92 -8.48
C ALA A 124 -8.36 13.33 -7.85
N ARG A 125 -7.29 13.87 -7.28
CA ARG A 125 -7.26 15.24 -6.74
C ARG A 125 -7.54 16.29 -7.81
N ASN A 126 -6.97 16.14 -9.00
CA ASN A 126 -7.28 17.02 -10.14
C ASN A 126 -8.74 16.93 -10.61
N LYS A 127 -9.40 15.77 -10.42
CA LYS A 127 -10.81 15.55 -10.71
C LYS A 127 -11.75 15.93 -9.55
N GLY A 128 -11.22 16.34 -8.39
CA GLY A 128 -12.03 16.80 -7.26
C GLY A 128 -12.05 15.90 -6.04
N LEU A 129 -11.11 14.97 -5.86
CA LEU A 129 -10.93 14.26 -4.59
C LEU A 129 -10.51 15.27 -3.50
N ARG A 130 -11.23 15.29 -2.38
CA ARG A 130 -11.03 16.23 -1.26
C ARG A 130 -10.88 15.56 0.10
N ILE A 131 -11.31 14.31 0.23
CA ILE A 131 -11.20 13.55 1.48
C ILE A 131 -9.76 13.06 1.68
N PRO A 132 -9.30 12.87 2.94
CA PRO A 132 -7.96 12.42 3.24
C PRO A 132 -7.64 11.06 2.62
N VAL A 133 -6.36 10.85 2.31
CA VAL A 133 -5.81 9.57 1.86
C VAL A 133 -5.01 8.94 2.99
N VAL A 134 -5.38 7.73 3.38
CA VAL A 134 -4.74 6.92 4.41
C VAL A 134 -3.90 5.83 3.75
N TYR A 135 -2.65 5.69 4.18
CA TYR A 135 -1.74 4.63 3.75
C TYR A 135 -1.64 3.57 4.84
N ASN A 136 -2.44 2.49 4.69
CA ASN A 136 -2.52 1.40 5.65
C ASN A 136 -1.54 0.29 5.25
N THR A 137 -0.47 0.16 6.02
CA THR A 137 0.67 -0.68 5.70
C THR A 137 1.07 -1.60 6.84
N SER A 138 1.78 -2.68 6.52
CA SER A 138 2.39 -3.56 7.51
C SER A 138 3.67 -2.98 8.15
N ALA A 139 3.98 -1.71 7.91
CA ALA A 139 5.23 -1.05 8.31
C ALA A 139 6.53 -1.69 7.75
N TYR A 140 6.42 -2.56 6.73
CA TYR A 140 7.57 -3.16 6.04
C TYR A 140 7.90 -2.35 4.79
N GLU A 141 8.50 -1.17 5.00
CA GLU A 141 8.70 -0.13 3.99
C GLU A 141 10.18 0.26 3.83
N ASN A 142 10.53 0.79 2.66
CA ASN A 142 11.78 1.51 2.48
C ASN A 142 11.54 3.01 2.73
N VAL A 143 12.46 3.67 3.41
CA VAL A 143 12.41 5.12 3.66
C VAL A 143 12.29 5.93 2.36
N GLU A 144 13.02 5.51 1.31
CA GLU A 144 12.95 6.15 0.00
C GLU A 144 11.55 6.08 -0.61
N THR A 145 10.83 4.98 -0.37
CA THR A 145 9.44 4.80 -0.85
C THR A 145 8.48 5.67 -0.05
N LEU A 146 8.65 5.77 1.27
CA LEU A 146 7.85 6.67 2.11
C LEU A 146 8.05 8.13 1.71
N ARG A 147 9.28 8.56 1.43
CA ARG A 147 9.56 9.92 0.93
C ARG A 147 8.86 10.26 -0.39
N MET A 148 8.58 9.27 -1.24
CA MET A 148 7.80 9.49 -2.47
C MET A 148 6.33 9.82 -2.18
N LEU A 149 5.83 9.47 -1.01
CA LEU A 149 4.45 9.70 -0.57
C LEU A 149 4.28 11.04 0.16
N ASP A 150 5.36 11.77 0.39
CA ASP A 150 5.33 13.08 1.02
C ASP A 150 4.44 14.05 0.23
N GLY A 151 3.51 14.72 0.90
CA GLY A 151 2.51 15.58 0.27
C GLY A 151 1.44 14.85 -0.58
N ILE A 152 1.52 13.51 -0.69
CA ILE A 152 0.56 12.68 -1.42
C ILE A 152 -0.40 11.98 -0.46
N VAL A 153 0.10 11.47 0.65
CA VAL A 153 -0.66 10.78 1.70
C VAL A 153 -0.86 11.73 2.88
N ASP A 154 -2.05 11.71 3.47
CA ASP A 154 -2.40 12.59 4.59
C ASP A 154 -2.22 11.90 5.95
N VAL A 155 -2.40 10.57 5.99
CA VAL A 155 -2.32 9.77 7.23
C VAL A 155 -1.62 8.44 6.95
N TYR A 156 -0.64 8.09 7.79
CA TYR A 156 -0.05 6.76 7.81
C TYR A 156 -0.69 5.92 8.91
N LEU A 157 -1.06 4.68 8.59
CA LEU A 157 -1.59 3.69 9.53
C LEU A 157 -0.68 2.44 9.48
N PRO A 158 0.44 2.46 10.22
CA PRO A 158 1.39 1.34 10.22
C PRO A 158 0.99 0.27 11.23
N ASP A 159 0.77 -0.95 10.76
CA ASP A 159 0.56 -2.12 11.58
C ASP A 159 1.87 -2.65 12.16
N PHE A 160 2.07 -2.56 13.46
CA PHE A 160 3.22 -3.14 14.14
C PHE A 160 3.03 -4.64 14.36
N LYS A 161 3.66 -5.49 13.55
CA LYS A 161 3.38 -6.94 13.55
C LYS A 161 4.34 -7.78 14.39
N TYR A 162 5.59 -7.35 14.57
CA TYR A 162 6.61 -8.12 15.26
C TYR A 162 7.57 -7.24 16.06
N MET A 163 7.90 -7.68 17.28
CA MET A 163 8.98 -7.12 18.10
C MET A 163 10.25 -8.01 18.09
N ASP A 164 10.16 -9.22 17.58
CA ASP A 164 11.25 -10.21 17.53
C ASP A 164 11.54 -10.63 16.10
N SER A 165 12.79 -10.45 15.67
CA SER A 165 13.24 -10.79 14.31
C SER A 165 13.15 -12.31 14.01
N ARG A 166 13.19 -13.18 15.03
CA ARG A 166 13.00 -14.62 14.86
C ARG A 166 11.55 -14.93 14.48
N LEU A 167 10.58 -14.23 15.12
CA LEU A 167 9.16 -14.40 14.82
C LEU A 167 8.83 -13.82 13.44
N SER A 168 9.37 -12.67 13.08
CA SER A 168 9.17 -12.08 11.74
C SER A 168 9.80 -12.96 10.64
N GLN A 169 10.96 -13.56 10.92
CA GLN A 169 11.56 -14.55 10.01
C GLN A 169 10.70 -15.81 9.90
N GLN A 170 10.21 -16.34 11.01
CA GLN A 170 9.42 -17.58 11.04
C GLN A 170 8.08 -17.45 10.33
N TYR A 171 7.37 -16.32 10.55
CA TYR A 171 6.00 -16.16 10.11
C TYR A 171 5.81 -15.28 8.86
N SER A 172 6.86 -14.56 8.45
CA SER A 172 6.80 -13.68 7.28
C SER A 172 8.07 -13.70 6.42
N TYR A 173 9.07 -14.50 6.77
CA TYR A 173 10.38 -14.52 6.08
C TYR A 173 11.02 -13.12 5.98
N ALA A 174 10.93 -12.32 7.05
CA ALA A 174 11.38 -10.93 7.13
C ALA A 174 12.23 -10.70 8.39
N ALA A 175 13.46 -11.24 8.43
CA ALA A 175 14.36 -11.12 9.56
C ALA A 175 14.72 -9.66 9.90
N ASP A 176 14.67 -8.78 8.91
CA ASP A 176 14.99 -7.36 8.98
C ASP A 176 13.79 -6.47 9.40
N TYR A 177 12.61 -7.04 9.63
CA TYR A 177 11.38 -6.29 9.92
C TYR A 177 11.54 -5.29 11.08
N THR A 178 12.06 -5.75 12.23
CA THR A 178 12.23 -4.91 13.42
C THR A 178 13.27 -3.80 13.22
N CYS A 179 14.33 -4.07 12.46
CA CYS A 179 15.35 -3.09 12.14
C CYS A 179 14.81 -1.98 11.23
N LEU A 180 14.01 -2.36 10.23
CA LEU A 180 13.40 -1.40 9.29
C LEU A 180 12.36 -0.52 9.96
N LEU A 181 11.58 -1.08 10.89
CA LEU A 181 10.63 -0.30 11.67
C LEU A 181 11.33 0.80 12.48
N TYR A 182 12.45 0.47 13.11
CA TYR A 182 13.26 1.41 13.91
C TYR A 182 13.86 2.53 13.04
N THR A 183 14.26 2.21 11.81
CA THR A 183 14.84 3.19 10.87
C THR A 183 13.79 4.10 10.24
N SER A 184 12.57 3.65 10.05
CA SER A 184 11.49 4.49 9.52
C SER A 184 10.96 5.47 10.55
N ASP A 185 10.94 5.08 11.83
CA ASP A 185 10.51 5.93 12.96
C ASP A 185 11.55 7.04 13.24
N ALA A 186 12.84 6.72 13.12
CA ALA A 186 13.93 7.68 13.31
C ALA A 186 14.10 8.70 12.15
N ALA A 187 13.32 8.60 11.08
CA ALA A 187 13.36 9.54 9.96
C ALA A 187 12.45 10.75 10.17
N ASP A 188 11.64 10.77 11.24
CA ASP A 188 10.72 11.86 11.61
C ASP A 188 11.34 12.86 12.62
N ASP A 189 12.60 12.64 13.05
CA ASP A 189 13.41 13.57 13.86
C ASP A 189 14.41 14.34 12.95
#